data_94c6778435f9dae447752de2ed19ee54
#
_entry.id   94c6778435f9dae447752de2ed19ee54
#
_cell.length_a   1.000
_cell.length_b   1.000
_cell.length_c   1.000
_cell.angle_alpha   90.00
_cell.angle_beta   90.00
_cell.angle_gamma   90.00
#
_symmetry.space_group_name_H-M   'P 1'
#
loop_
_entity.id
_entity.type
_entity.pdbx_description
1 polymer ?
#
loop_
_entity_poly.entity_id
_entity_poly.type
_entity_poly.pdbx_seq_one_letter_code
_entity_poly.pdbx_strand_id
1 'polypeptide(L)'
;MIRIYYHIYAIEGVESIINEQLKLIKKCINKPYSLTVGIAVSENNNSVDDIIKLIYEYDSKIIIGDTELMGNEFVTLNLIERDKSLFDNADHILYLHTKGASKQKTNEYSESKRWRNVMQLYNIQHIKNVFEVFNSGLYNTYGVLLETVNDSKNTIYSGNFWWMTGEYAKTINIDGVDKNRWNAELQYIQMGINWKPYSYFVKDEKDKREKNNINTRFSFNKLI
;
A
#
# COMPACT_ATOMS: atom_id res chain seq x y z
N MET A 1 -16.51 -1.19 8.54
CA MET A 1 -16.03 -2.38 7.77
C MET A 1 -14.57 -2.17 7.36
N ILE A 2 -13.82 -3.23 7.01
CA ILE A 2 -12.49 -3.09 6.39
C ILE A 2 -12.66 -3.14 4.88
N ARG A 3 -12.04 -2.20 4.16
CA ARG A 3 -11.97 -2.17 2.70
C ARG A 3 -10.52 -2.25 2.27
N ILE A 4 -10.18 -3.26 1.48
CA ILE A 4 -8.81 -3.50 1.01
C ILE A 4 -8.76 -3.19 -0.47
N TYR A 5 -7.86 -2.29 -0.85
CA TYR A 5 -7.54 -1.97 -2.23
C TYR A 5 -6.15 -2.48 -2.54
N TYR A 6 -6.08 -3.48 -3.38
CA TYR A 6 -4.85 -4.18 -3.70
C TYR A 6 -4.41 -3.88 -5.11
N HIS A 7 -3.26 -3.21 -5.25
CA HIS A 7 -2.67 -2.93 -6.53
C HIS A 7 -1.72 -4.05 -6.95
N ILE A 8 -1.96 -4.65 -8.09
CA ILE A 8 -1.11 -5.67 -8.68
C ILE A 8 -0.39 -5.08 -9.90
N TYR A 9 0.93 -5.09 -9.86
CA TYR A 9 1.74 -4.90 -11.06
C TYR A 9 1.98 -6.25 -11.71
N ALA A 10 1.21 -6.54 -12.76
CA ALA A 10 1.23 -7.80 -13.48
C ALA A 10 2.51 -7.91 -14.33
N ILE A 11 3.48 -8.63 -13.82
CA ILE A 11 4.76 -8.95 -14.42
C ILE A 11 5.08 -10.42 -14.14
N GLU A 12 5.90 -11.04 -14.97
CA GLU A 12 6.32 -12.45 -14.82
C GLU A 12 6.83 -12.74 -13.39
N GLY A 13 6.28 -13.77 -12.77
CA GLY A 13 6.65 -14.24 -11.43
C GLY A 13 5.92 -13.54 -10.28
N VAL A 14 5.05 -12.56 -10.53
CA VAL A 14 4.31 -11.82 -9.49
C VAL A 14 3.38 -12.73 -8.66
N GLU A 15 3.00 -13.89 -9.18
CA GLU A 15 2.06 -14.84 -8.56
C GLU A 15 2.53 -15.27 -7.17
N SER A 16 3.83 -15.39 -6.97
CA SER A 16 4.40 -15.74 -5.67
C SER A 16 4.13 -14.66 -4.60
N ILE A 17 4.19 -13.38 -5.00
CA ILE A 17 3.90 -12.24 -4.13
C ILE A 17 2.40 -12.15 -3.85
N ILE A 18 1.57 -12.34 -4.88
CA ILE A 18 0.10 -12.36 -4.74
C ILE A 18 -0.31 -13.43 -3.73
N ASN A 19 0.18 -14.65 -3.90
CA ASN A 19 -0.10 -15.77 -2.99
C ASN A 19 0.34 -15.47 -1.54
N GLU A 20 1.53 -14.89 -1.37
CA GLU A 20 2.06 -14.49 -0.06
C GLU A 20 1.11 -13.50 0.60
N GLN A 21 0.73 -12.43 -0.10
CA GLN A 21 -0.08 -11.34 0.44
C GLN A 21 -1.52 -11.74 0.70
N LEU A 22 -2.17 -12.47 -0.22
CA LEU A 22 -3.54 -12.95 -0.03
C LEU A 22 -3.64 -13.94 1.14
N LYS A 23 -2.69 -14.88 1.28
CA LYS A 23 -2.63 -15.78 2.44
C LYS A 23 -2.48 -15.02 3.75
N LEU A 24 -1.65 -13.96 3.75
CA LEU A 24 -1.44 -13.15 4.92
C LEU A 24 -2.71 -12.37 5.32
N ILE A 25 -3.38 -11.75 4.36
CA ILE A 25 -4.67 -11.06 4.56
C ILE A 25 -5.67 -12.02 5.21
N LYS A 26 -5.88 -13.19 4.59
CA LYS A 26 -6.84 -14.20 5.10
C LYS A 26 -6.49 -14.68 6.51
N LYS A 27 -5.20 -14.84 6.82
CA LYS A 27 -4.73 -15.30 8.13
C LYS A 27 -4.90 -14.26 9.22
N CYS A 28 -4.67 -12.98 8.91
CA CYS A 28 -4.51 -11.95 9.93
C CYS A 28 -5.75 -11.04 10.09
N ILE A 29 -6.56 -10.90 9.04
CA ILE A 29 -7.75 -10.03 9.08
C ILE A 29 -8.98 -10.88 9.40
N ASN A 30 -9.32 -10.94 10.69
CA ASN A 30 -10.44 -11.75 11.21
C ASN A 30 -11.79 -11.01 11.21
N LYS A 31 -11.83 -9.73 10.81
CA LYS A 31 -13.06 -8.95 10.67
C LYS A 31 -13.59 -9.05 9.24
N PRO A 32 -14.90 -8.86 9.02
CA PRO A 32 -15.44 -8.76 7.67
C PRO A 32 -14.72 -7.70 6.84
N TYR A 33 -14.31 -8.06 5.65
CA TYR A 33 -13.65 -7.15 4.72
C TYR A 33 -14.16 -7.35 3.28
N SER A 34 -14.03 -6.31 2.48
CA SER A 34 -14.07 -6.39 1.03
C SER A 34 -12.66 -6.25 0.46
N LEU A 35 -12.38 -6.92 -0.63
CA LEU A 35 -11.10 -6.81 -1.35
C LEU A 35 -11.37 -6.46 -2.80
N THR A 36 -10.88 -5.30 -3.22
CA THR A 36 -10.95 -4.79 -4.59
C THR A 36 -9.54 -4.73 -5.16
N VAL A 37 -9.37 -5.23 -6.38
CA VAL A 37 -8.07 -5.35 -7.04
C VAL A 37 -8.03 -4.47 -8.27
N GLY A 38 -6.99 -3.63 -8.39
CA GLY A 38 -6.61 -2.96 -9.62
C GLY A 38 -5.33 -3.58 -10.20
N ILE A 39 -5.29 -3.83 -11.50
CA ILE A 39 -4.18 -4.50 -12.16
C ILE A 39 -3.54 -3.59 -13.19
N ALA A 40 -2.29 -3.20 -12.97
CA ALA A 40 -1.46 -2.56 -13.98
C ALA A 40 -0.63 -3.63 -14.70
N VAL A 41 -0.72 -3.67 -16.01
CA VAL A 41 -0.11 -4.72 -16.83
C VAL A 41 1.17 -4.20 -17.49
N SER A 42 2.29 -4.92 -17.33
CA SER A 42 3.52 -4.57 -18.07
C SER A 42 3.43 -4.99 -19.54
N GLU A 43 4.15 -4.28 -20.42
CA GLU A 43 4.16 -4.52 -21.87
C GLU A 43 4.38 -6.00 -22.27
N ASN A 44 5.16 -6.71 -21.49
CA ASN A 44 5.61 -8.07 -21.81
C ASN A 44 4.84 -9.15 -21.05
N ASN A 45 3.70 -8.82 -20.42
CA ASN A 45 2.95 -9.80 -19.65
C ASN A 45 1.66 -10.21 -20.37
N ASN A 46 1.60 -11.45 -20.82
CA ASN A 46 0.44 -12.05 -21.47
C ASN A 46 -0.46 -12.82 -20.48
N SER A 47 -0.19 -12.79 -19.17
CA SER A 47 -0.82 -13.67 -18.19
C SER A 47 -1.79 -12.98 -17.23
N VAL A 48 -2.48 -11.92 -17.66
CA VAL A 48 -3.51 -11.26 -16.81
C VAL A 48 -4.60 -12.23 -16.42
N ASP A 49 -5.04 -13.06 -17.36
CA ASP A 49 -6.09 -14.06 -17.11
C ASP A 49 -5.64 -15.09 -16.07
N ASP A 50 -4.38 -15.50 -16.06
CA ASP A 50 -3.82 -16.41 -15.05
C ASP A 50 -3.79 -15.76 -13.67
N ILE A 51 -3.46 -14.46 -13.59
CA ILE A 51 -3.50 -13.69 -12.34
C ILE A 51 -4.94 -13.57 -11.84
N ILE A 52 -5.88 -13.24 -12.70
CA ILE A 52 -7.31 -13.16 -12.36
C ILE A 52 -7.82 -14.52 -11.88
N LYS A 53 -7.48 -15.61 -12.56
CA LYS A 53 -7.81 -16.97 -12.16
C LYS A 53 -7.23 -17.29 -10.78
N LEU A 54 -5.97 -17.01 -10.54
CA LEU A 54 -5.32 -17.20 -9.24
C LEU A 54 -6.05 -16.45 -8.11
N ILE A 55 -6.46 -15.20 -8.36
CA ILE A 55 -7.21 -14.40 -7.40
C ILE A 55 -8.57 -15.04 -7.07
N TYR A 56 -9.31 -15.51 -8.09
CA TYR A 56 -10.61 -16.13 -7.90
C TYR A 56 -10.53 -17.54 -7.29
N GLU A 57 -9.45 -18.28 -7.52
CA GLU A 57 -9.18 -19.55 -6.82
C GLU A 57 -8.97 -19.32 -5.32
N TYR A 58 -8.43 -18.14 -4.96
CA TYR A 58 -8.24 -17.77 -3.58
C TYR A 58 -9.54 -17.37 -2.87
N ASP A 59 -10.35 -16.49 -3.47
CA ASP A 59 -11.68 -16.11 -3.02
C ASP A 59 -12.49 -15.53 -4.19
N SER A 60 -13.56 -16.22 -4.57
CA SER A 60 -14.44 -15.79 -5.67
C SER A 60 -15.23 -14.49 -5.39
N LYS A 61 -15.19 -13.98 -4.16
CA LYS A 61 -15.83 -12.71 -3.76
C LYS A 61 -14.92 -11.51 -3.96
N ILE A 62 -13.66 -11.70 -4.33
CA ILE A 62 -12.75 -10.61 -4.65
C ILE A 62 -13.25 -9.88 -5.90
N ILE A 63 -13.26 -8.56 -5.86
CA ILE A 63 -13.71 -7.73 -6.95
C ILE A 63 -12.49 -7.32 -7.78
N ILE A 64 -12.44 -7.71 -9.05
CA ILE A 64 -11.51 -7.12 -10.01
C ILE A 64 -12.13 -5.81 -10.47
N GLY A 65 -11.54 -4.70 -10.04
CA GLY A 65 -12.10 -3.38 -10.25
C GLY A 65 -11.73 -2.78 -11.60
N ASP A 66 -10.45 -2.85 -11.96
CA ASP A 66 -9.93 -2.29 -13.21
C ASP A 66 -8.62 -2.96 -13.64
N THR A 67 -8.34 -2.92 -14.95
CA THR A 67 -7.11 -3.46 -15.54
C THR A 67 -6.62 -2.50 -16.63
N GLU A 68 -5.38 -2.05 -16.53
CA GLU A 68 -4.81 -1.06 -17.45
C GLU A 68 -3.45 -1.51 -17.97
N LEU A 69 -3.29 -1.55 -19.31
CA LEU A 69 -2.01 -1.80 -19.95
C LEU A 69 -1.10 -0.58 -19.74
N MET A 70 0.14 -0.82 -19.34
CA MET A 70 1.13 0.23 -19.01
C MET A 70 0.67 1.17 -17.87
N GLY A 71 -0.30 0.72 -17.09
CA GLY A 71 -0.80 1.47 -15.94
C GLY A 71 0.21 1.55 -14.79
N ASN A 72 -0.17 2.31 -13.78
CA ASN A 72 0.55 2.46 -12.53
C ASN A 72 -0.42 2.36 -11.34
N GLU A 73 0.01 2.72 -10.15
CA GLU A 73 -0.79 2.64 -8.92
C GLU A 73 -2.14 3.38 -9.01
N PHE A 74 -2.28 4.38 -9.91
CA PHE A 74 -3.55 5.09 -10.10
C PHE A 74 -4.68 4.20 -10.60
N VAL A 75 -4.40 3.07 -11.25
CA VAL A 75 -5.43 2.07 -11.57
C VAL A 75 -6.23 1.70 -10.31
N THR A 76 -5.54 1.49 -9.20
CA THR A 76 -6.18 1.12 -7.93
C THR A 76 -6.63 2.34 -7.12
N LEU A 77 -5.88 3.44 -7.13
CA LEU A 77 -6.26 4.66 -6.42
C LEU A 77 -7.54 5.28 -6.99
N ASN A 78 -7.76 5.21 -8.30
CA ASN A 78 -9.02 5.61 -8.94
C ASN A 78 -10.22 4.76 -8.45
N LEU A 79 -10.01 3.49 -8.09
CA LEU A 79 -11.06 2.66 -7.50
C LEU A 79 -11.46 3.17 -6.11
N ILE A 80 -10.49 3.63 -5.31
CA ILE A 80 -10.78 4.27 -4.02
C ILE A 80 -11.59 5.56 -4.25
N GLU A 81 -11.19 6.39 -5.21
CA GLU A 81 -11.91 7.61 -5.56
C GLU A 81 -13.35 7.35 -6.02
N ARG A 82 -13.54 6.33 -6.87
CA ARG A 82 -14.86 5.90 -7.33
C ARG A 82 -15.76 5.47 -6.17
N ASP A 83 -15.19 4.73 -5.23
CA ASP A 83 -15.94 4.07 -4.17
C ASP A 83 -16.08 4.95 -2.90
N LYS A 84 -15.39 6.11 -2.81
CA LYS A 84 -15.34 6.93 -1.59
C LYS A 84 -16.70 7.42 -1.09
N SER A 85 -17.67 7.63 -1.98
CA SER A 85 -19.05 7.98 -1.60
C SER A 85 -19.79 6.86 -0.87
N LEU A 86 -19.32 5.62 -1.00
CA LEU A 86 -19.88 4.43 -0.35
C LEU A 86 -19.22 4.13 1.02
N PHE A 87 -18.21 4.90 1.41
CA PHE A 87 -17.53 4.66 2.68
C PHE A 87 -18.35 5.21 3.85
N ASP A 88 -18.42 4.41 4.91
CA ASP A 88 -18.84 4.91 6.21
C ASP A 88 -17.66 5.58 6.92
N ASN A 89 -17.93 6.55 7.82
CA ASN A 89 -16.87 7.20 8.60
C ASN A 89 -16.06 6.18 9.43
N ALA A 90 -16.73 5.12 9.90
CA ALA A 90 -16.13 4.03 10.66
C ALA A 90 -15.42 2.98 9.80
N ASP A 91 -15.41 3.12 8.48
CA ASP A 91 -14.65 2.22 7.61
C ASP A 91 -13.14 2.45 7.78
N HIS A 92 -12.37 1.38 7.58
CA HIS A 92 -10.92 1.41 7.57
C HIS A 92 -10.45 0.92 6.20
N ILE A 93 -9.73 1.76 5.49
CA ILE A 93 -9.27 1.50 4.13
C ILE A 93 -7.78 1.13 4.17
N LEU A 94 -7.43 -0.08 3.71
CA LEU A 94 -6.06 -0.52 3.49
C LEU A 94 -5.73 -0.42 2.00
N TYR A 95 -4.66 0.28 1.67
CA TYR A 95 -4.01 0.18 0.37
C TYR A 95 -2.70 -0.60 0.49
N LEU A 96 -2.50 -1.55 -0.42
CA LEU A 96 -1.24 -2.28 -0.56
C LEU A 96 -1.00 -2.63 -2.03
N HIS A 97 0.26 -3.01 -2.33
CA HIS A 97 0.62 -3.39 -3.70
C HIS A 97 1.66 -4.51 -3.75
N THR A 98 1.92 -5.06 -4.94
CA THR A 98 2.93 -6.10 -5.19
C THR A 98 4.35 -5.53 -5.14
N LYS A 99 4.76 -4.98 -3.98
CA LYS A 99 6.10 -4.37 -3.78
C LYS A 99 7.22 -5.33 -4.12
N GLY A 100 8.12 -4.88 -4.99
CA GLY A 100 9.28 -5.66 -5.42
C GLY A 100 9.00 -6.62 -6.58
N ALA A 101 7.80 -6.63 -7.17
CA ALA A 101 7.49 -7.45 -8.34
C ALA A 101 8.46 -7.18 -9.50
N SER A 102 8.71 -5.91 -9.82
CA SER A 102 9.66 -5.51 -10.88
C SER A 102 11.14 -5.79 -10.56
N LYS A 103 11.46 -6.18 -9.32
CA LYS A 103 12.82 -6.44 -8.86
C LYS A 103 13.16 -7.93 -8.75
N GLN A 104 12.22 -8.84 -9.00
CA GLN A 104 12.38 -10.28 -8.75
C GLN A 104 13.60 -10.90 -9.47
N LYS A 105 13.96 -10.37 -10.63
CA LYS A 105 15.11 -10.85 -11.42
C LYS A 105 16.37 -9.98 -11.22
N THR A 106 16.41 -9.12 -10.20
CA THR A 106 17.52 -8.21 -9.93
C THR A 106 18.17 -8.48 -8.58
N ASN A 107 19.39 -7.96 -8.38
CA ASN A 107 20.10 -8.03 -7.10
C ASN A 107 19.37 -7.28 -5.96
N GLU A 108 18.44 -6.37 -6.31
CA GLU A 108 17.65 -5.59 -5.35
C GLU A 108 16.45 -6.36 -4.79
N TYR A 109 16.18 -7.57 -5.28
CA TYR A 109 14.99 -8.33 -4.85
C TYR A 109 15.00 -8.66 -3.37
N SER A 110 16.14 -9.06 -2.83
CA SER A 110 16.26 -9.42 -1.41
C SER A 110 15.91 -8.24 -0.49
N GLU A 111 16.36 -7.03 -0.84
CA GLU A 111 16.06 -5.81 -0.12
C GLU A 111 14.58 -5.43 -0.25
N SER A 112 14.04 -5.43 -1.46
CA SER A 112 12.62 -5.17 -1.71
C SER A 112 11.72 -6.16 -0.99
N LYS A 113 12.09 -7.44 -0.91
CA LYS A 113 11.37 -8.48 -0.16
C LYS A 113 11.41 -8.20 1.34
N ARG A 114 12.59 -7.87 1.91
CA ARG A 114 12.70 -7.51 3.33
C ARG A 114 11.81 -6.32 3.66
N TRP A 115 11.84 -5.29 2.82
CA TRP A 115 11.00 -4.11 3.01
C TRP A 115 9.51 -4.44 2.93
N ARG A 116 9.09 -5.25 1.94
CA ARG A 116 7.71 -5.75 1.85
C ARG A 116 7.30 -6.49 3.13
N ASN A 117 8.17 -7.36 3.67
CA ASN A 117 7.88 -8.08 4.90
C ASN A 117 7.66 -7.15 6.10
N VAL A 118 8.46 -6.09 6.23
CA VAL A 118 8.26 -5.07 7.28
C VAL A 118 6.92 -4.37 7.12
N MET A 119 6.57 -3.95 5.91
CA MET A 119 5.27 -3.31 5.66
C MET A 119 4.09 -4.25 5.96
N GLN A 120 4.19 -5.51 5.56
CA GLN A 120 3.17 -6.54 5.86
C GLN A 120 3.05 -6.82 7.35
N LEU A 121 4.18 -6.87 8.07
CA LEU A 121 4.19 -7.09 9.52
C LEU A 121 3.36 -6.01 10.22
N TYR A 122 3.63 -4.74 9.96
CA TYR A 122 2.99 -3.64 10.68
C TYR A 122 1.61 -3.26 10.13
N ASN A 123 1.36 -3.40 8.83
CA ASN A 123 0.06 -3.06 8.26
C ASN A 123 -0.95 -4.21 8.29
N ILE A 124 -0.51 -5.48 8.29
CA ILE A 124 -1.42 -6.62 8.18
C ILE A 124 -1.36 -7.49 9.44
N GLN A 125 -0.16 -7.96 9.84
CA GLN A 125 -0.06 -8.89 10.98
C GLN A 125 -0.38 -8.18 12.31
N HIS A 126 0.07 -6.95 12.48
CA HIS A 126 -0.20 -6.13 13.67
C HIS A 126 -1.43 -5.21 13.50
N ILE A 127 -2.45 -5.66 12.78
CA ILE A 127 -3.66 -4.87 12.49
C ILE A 127 -4.35 -4.31 13.75
N LYS A 128 -4.18 -4.95 14.90
CA LYS A 128 -4.72 -4.42 16.17
C LYS A 128 -4.17 -3.04 16.50
N ASN A 129 -2.88 -2.81 16.24
CA ASN A 129 -2.23 -1.51 16.47
C ASN A 129 -2.85 -0.42 15.58
N VAL A 130 -3.21 -0.77 14.34
CA VAL A 130 -3.90 0.17 13.42
C VAL A 130 -5.21 0.64 14.03
N PHE A 131 -6.01 -0.29 14.55
CA PHE A 131 -7.30 0.06 15.18
C PHE A 131 -7.12 0.84 16.47
N GLU A 132 -6.13 0.53 17.29
CA GLU A 132 -5.80 1.30 18.50
C GLU A 132 -5.44 2.74 18.16
N VAL A 133 -4.62 2.94 17.12
CA VAL A 133 -4.26 4.27 16.63
C VAL A 133 -5.48 5.05 16.16
N PHE A 134 -6.36 4.46 15.36
CA PHE A 134 -7.57 5.14 14.89
C PHE A 134 -8.60 5.39 16.00
N ASN A 135 -8.75 4.45 16.92
CA ASN A 135 -9.65 4.62 18.07
C ASN A 135 -9.21 5.76 19.02
N SER A 136 -7.94 6.18 18.97
CA SER A 136 -7.49 7.35 19.72
C SER A 136 -8.12 8.66 19.24
N GLY A 137 -8.62 8.71 18.00
CA GLY A 137 -9.15 9.91 17.35
C GLY A 137 -8.09 10.97 17.00
N LEU A 138 -6.81 10.69 17.27
CA LEU A 138 -5.72 11.64 17.04
C LEU A 138 -5.17 11.57 15.59
N TYR A 139 -5.35 10.43 14.94
CA TYR A 139 -4.78 10.14 13.63
C TYR A 139 -5.85 9.66 12.67
N ASN A 140 -5.68 9.96 11.38
CA ASN A 140 -6.58 9.53 10.31
C ASN A 140 -5.91 8.70 9.21
N THR A 141 -4.57 8.58 9.26
CA THR A 141 -3.81 7.67 8.43
C THR A 141 -2.74 6.95 9.25
N TYR A 142 -2.34 5.77 8.79
CA TYR A 142 -1.34 4.91 9.44
C TYR A 142 -0.45 4.26 8.38
N GLY A 143 0.85 4.23 8.63
CA GLY A 143 1.84 3.54 7.81
C GLY A 143 3.10 3.20 8.59
N VAL A 144 4.09 2.62 7.91
CA VAL A 144 5.28 2.07 8.59
C VAL A 144 6.37 3.10 8.78
N LEU A 145 6.78 3.78 7.73
CA LEU A 145 7.86 4.76 7.75
C LEU A 145 7.40 6.04 7.08
N LEU A 146 7.24 7.08 7.87
CA LEU A 146 6.94 8.41 7.38
C LEU A 146 8.25 9.16 7.14
N GLU A 147 8.46 9.63 5.92
CA GLU A 147 9.65 10.38 5.57
C GLU A 147 9.35 11.54 4.61
N THR A 148 10.13 12.61 4.73
CA THR A 148 10.08 13.74 3.79
C THR A 148 11.05 13.49 2.64
N VAL A 149 10.57 13.60 1.41
CA VAL A 149 11.34 13.28 0.20
C VAL A 149 11.93 14.54 -0.40
N ASN A 150 13.26 14.52 -0.63
CA ASN A 150 14.00 15.48 -1.47
C ASN A 150 13.74 16.97 -1.18
N ASP A 151 13.88 17.42 0.08
CA ASP A 151 13.68 18.83 0.48
C ASP A 151 12.31 19.40 0.03
N SER A 152 11.46 18.55 -0.52
CA SER A 152 10.07 18.86 -0.85
C SER A 152 9.23 18.87 0.42
N LYS A 153 8.09 19.56 0.37
CA LYS A 153 7.08 19.49 1.45
C LYS A 153 6.31 18.15 1.45
N ASN A 154 6.68 17.23 0.56
CA ASN A 154 5.99 15.96 0.41
C ASN A 154 6.51 14.96 1.44
N THR A 155 5.60 14.51 2.28
CA THR A 155 5.84 13.49 3.27
C THR A 155 5.10 12.23 2.84
N ILE A 156 5.77 11.08 2.81
CA ILE A 156 5.22 9.83 2.29
C ILE A 156 5.35 8.70 3.31
N TYR A 157 4.49 7.71 3.18
CA TYR A 157 4.76 6.40 3.76
C TYR A 157 5.65 5.61 2.80
N SER A 158 6.93 5.50 3.16
CA SER A 158 7.90 4.77 2.34
C SER A 158 7.43 3.35 2.06
N GLY A 159 7.43 2.98 0.79
CA GLY A 159 6.94 1.68 0.32
C GLY A 159 5.44 1.61 0.03
N ASN A 160 4.70 2.67 0.28
CA ASN A 160 3.32 2.89 -0.17
C ASN A 160 2.31 1.79 0.25
N PHE A 161 2.44 1.29 1.52
CA PHE A 161 1.39 0.53 2.20
C PHE A 161 0.87 1.38 3.33
N TRP A 162 -0.42 1.63 3.36
CA TRP A 162 -1.02 2.52 4.34
C TRP A 162 -2.49 2.22 4.58
N TRP A 163 -2.94 2.69 5.74
CA TRP A 163 -4.34 2.72 6.13
C TRP A 163 -4.85 4.14 6.22
N MET A 164 -6.14 4.31 6.03
CA MET A 164 -6.86 5.54 6.33
C MET A 164 -8.25 5.26 6.86
N THR A 165 -8.82 6.23 7.59
CA THR A 165 -10.22 6.18 8.01
C THR A 165 -11.14 6.51 6.84
N GLY A 166 -12.38 5.98 6.85
CA GLY A 166 -13.39 6.31 5.84
C GLY A 166 -13.76 7.79 5.84
N GLU A 167 -13.78 8.43 7.02
CA GLU A 167 -13.99 9.87 7.15
C GLU A 167 -12.91 10.66 6.39
N TYR A 168 -11.64 10.32 6.57
CA TYR A 168 -10.54 10.98 5.88
C TYR A 168 -10.56 10.69 4.37
N ALA A 169 -10.81 9.44 3.96
CA ALA A 169 -10.87 9.04 2.55
C ALA A 169 -11.85 9.88 1.74
N LYS A 170 -13.00 10.25 2.32
CA LYS A 170 -14.00 11.11 1.66
C LYS A 170 -13.50 12.52 1.37
N THR A 171 -12.47 12.98 2.08
CA THR A 171 -11.91 14.32 1.91
C THR A 171 -10.81 14.40 0.87
N ILE A 172 -10.30 13.24 0.41
CA ILE A 172 -9.27 13.19 -0.64
C ILE A 172 -9.87 13.70 -1.95
N ASN A 173 -9.14 14.57 -2.62
CA ASN A 173 -9.48 15.06 -3.96
C ASN A 173 -8.25 15.02 -4.86
N ILE A 174 -8.33 14.24 -5.94
CA ILE A 174 -7.26 14.09 -6.93
C ILE A 174 -7.55 14.81 -8.25
N ASP A 175 -8.55 15.70 -8.26
CA ASP A 175 -8.85 16.51 -9.45
C ASP A 175 -7.63 17.37 -9.82
N GLY A 176 -7.22 17.29 -11.07
CA GLY A 176 -6.07 18.05 -11.58
C GLY A 176 -4.69 17.46 -11.21
N VAL A 177 -4.64 16.33 -10.51
CA VAL A 177 -3.37 15.65 -10.24
C VAL A 177 -2.89 14.92 -11.49
N ASP A 178 -1.64 15.17 -11.87
CA ASP A 178 -0.99 14.37 -12.89
C ASP A 178 -0.83 12.93 -12.39
N LYS A 179 -1.48 11.98 -13.07
CA LYS A 179 -1.57 10.56 -12.69
C LYS A 179 -0.32 9.78 -13.08
N ASN A 180 0.85 10.36 -12.87
CA ASN A 180 2.10 9.63 -13.01
C ASN A 180 2.42 8.79 -11.75
N ARG A 181 3.32 7.82 -11.90
CA ARG A 181 3.71 6.91 -10.82
C ARG A 181 4.21 7.62 -9.57
N TRP A 182 4.99 8.70 -9.73
CA TRP A 182 5.55 9.42 -8.58
C TRP A 182 4.47 10.08 -7.73
N ASN A 183 3.44 10.64 -8.37
CA ASN A 183 2.34 11.27 -7.65
C ASN A 183 1.46 10.25 -6.91
N ALA A 184 1.36 9.01 -7.41
CA ALA A 184 0.69 7.94 -6.69
C ALA A 184 1.37 7.64 -5.35
N GLU A 185 2.70 7.60 -5.32
CA GLU A 185 3.47 7.34 -4.11
C GLU A 185 3.61 8.60 -3.22
N LEU A 186 3.75 9.80 -3.82
CA LEU A 186 4.15 11.02 -3.11
C LEU A 186 2.97 11.86 -2.63
N GLN A 187 1.83 11.81 -3.28
CA GLN A 187 0.78 12.81 -3.05
C GLN A 187 -0.53 12.23 -2.54
N TYR A 188 -0.97 11.08 -3.05
CA TYR A 188 -2.33 10.60 -2.83
C TYR A 188 -2.78 10.65 -1.37
N ILE A 189 -2.04 10.02 -0.47
CA ILE A 189 -2.46 9.86 0.93
C ILE A 189 -2.51 11.18 1.72
N GLN A 190 -1.84 12.22 1.26
CA GLN A 190 -1.81 13.52 1.94
C GLN A 190 -2.76 14.57 1.33
N MET A 191 -3.53 14.21 0.29
CA MET A 191 -4.42 15.14 -0.42
C MET A 191 -5.76 15.40 0.29
N GLY A 192 -6.04 14.69 1.38
CA GLY A 192 -7.24 14.92 2.17
C GLY A 192 -7.13 16.12 3.10
N ILE A 193 -8.28 16.59 3.57
CA ILE A 193 -8.38 17.71 4.51
C ILE A 193 -7.94 17.26 5.91
N ASN A 194 -7.09 18.05 6.58
CA ASN A 194 -6.60 17.77 7.93
C ASN A 194 -5.90 16.43 8.07
N TRP A 195 -4.97 16.15 7.16
CA TRP A 195 -4.14 14.95 7.23
C TRP A 195 -3.39 14.86 8.55
N LYS A 196 -3.61 13.77 9.30
CA LYS A 196 -3.00 13.48 10.61
C LYS A 196 -2.36 12.10 10.54
N PRO A 197 -1.09 12.01 10.07
CA PRO A 197 -0.42 10.74 9.90
C PRO A 197 0.08 10.16 11.22
N TYR A 198 -0.09 8.85 11.41
CA TYR A 198 0.68 8.06 12.37
C TYR A 198 1.70 7.22 11.63
N SER A 199 2.91 7.17 12.14
CA SER A 199 3.94 6.27 11.61
C SER A 199 4.57 5.44 12.72
N TYR A 200 4.78 4.18 12.43
CA TYR A 200 5.47 3.28 13.36
C TYR A 200 6.96 3.67 13.52
N PHE A 201 7.58 4.14 12.44
CA PHE A 201 8.93 4.71 12.43
C PHE A 201 8.89 6.08 11.78
N VAL A 202 9.66 7.00 12.33
CA VAL A 202 9.88 8.33 11.76
C VAL A 202 11.36 8.47 11.45
N LYS A 203 11.68 8.88 10.23
CA LYS A 203 13.06 9.16 9.84
C LYS A 203 13.38 10.59 10.26
N ASP A 204 14.29 10.75 11.23
CA ASP A 204 14.68 12.05 11.73
C ASP A 204 15.50 12.82 10.66
N GLU A 205 15.24 14.12 10.49
CA GLU A 205 15.96 14.95 9.50
C GLU A 205 17.46 15.04 9.78
N LYS A 206 17.89 14.85 11.04
CA LYS A 206 19.31 14.81 11.42
C LYS A 206 20.07 13.67 10.77
N ASP A 207 19.41 12.62 10.34
CA ASP A 207 20.02 11.45 9.69
C ASP A 207 20.37 11.68 8.21
N LYS A 208 19.98 12.82 7.62
CA LYS A 208 20.29 13.16 6.22
C LYS A 208 21.81 13.29 5.95
N ARG A 209 22.64 13.51 6.97
CA ARG A 209 24.10 13.66 6.81
C ARG A 209 24.86 12.35 6.63
N GLU A 210 24.24 11.21 6.92
CA GLU A 210 24.86 9.87 6.75
C GLU A 210 24.20 9.10 5.60
N LYS A 211 24.15 9.69 4.40
CA LYS A 211 23.55 9.08 3.19
C LYS A 211 24.15 7.73 2.75
N ASN A 212 25.22 7.28 3.39
CA ASN A 212 25.93 6.05 3.01
C ASN A 212 25.67 4.83 3.92
N ASN A 213 24.72 4.91 4.88
CA ASN A 213 24.57 3.81 5.84
C ASN A 213 23.09 3.49 6.18
N ILE A 214 22.22 3.36 5.16
CA ILE A 214 20.86 2.78 5.33
C ILE A 214 20.95 1.36 5.91
N ASN A 215 22.06 0.67 5.70
CA ASN A 215 22.30 -0.69 6.23
C ASN A 215 22.64 -0.75 7.73
N THR A 216 22.95 0.34 8.41
CA THR A 216 23.46 0.28 9.79
C THR A 216 22.45 0.71 10.86
N ARG A 217 21.38 1.44 10.55
CA ARG A 217 20.40 1.90 11.56
C ARG A 217 19.13 1.09 11.65
N PHE A 218 18.69 0.47 10.57
CA PHE A 218 17.71 -0.62 10.67
C PHE A 218 18.48 -1.94 10.78
N SER A 219 19.01 -2.21 11.95
CA SER A 219 19.45 -3.57 12.30
C SER A 219 18.20 -4.46 12.32
N PHE A 220 17.76 -4.86 11.12
CA PHE A 220 16.66 -5.83 10.91
C PHE A 220 16.91 -7.15 11.67
N ASN A 221 18.14 -7.38 12.14
CA ASN A 221 18.51 -8.54 12.94
C ASN A 221 17.94 -8.54 14.38
N LYS A 222 17.24 -7.47 14.79
CA LYS A 222 16.56 -7.39 16.10
C LYS A 222 15.04 -7.47 16.01
N LEU A 223 14.45 -7.56 14.79
CA LEU A 223 13.01 -7.51 14.56
C LEU A 223 12.43 -8.83 14.00
N ILE A 224 13.24 -9.89 13.87
CA ILE A 224 12.80 -11.24 13.48
C ILE A 224 13.28 -12.23 14.55
#